data_87c35a27dad89142e68df2d9c0eb6d3b
#
_entry.id   87c35a27dad89142e68df2d9c0eb6d3b
#
_cell.length_a   1.000
_cell.length_b   1.000
_cell.length_c   1.000
_cell.angle_alpha   90.00
_cell.angle_beta   90.00
_cell.angle_gamma   90.00
#
_symmetry.space_group_name_H-M   'P 1'
#
loop_
_entity.id
_entity.type
_entity.pdbx_description
1 polymer ?
#
loop_
_entity_poly.entity_id
_entity_poly.type
_entity_poly.pdbx_seq_one_letter_code
_entity_poly.pdbx_strand_id
1 'polypeptide(L)'
;MEDPVEYFLPGVNQIQVSAETKMTFARGVRSLMRQDFDVGMVGEIRDEETAEIAVRAAMTGRLLFSTLHTGSATGAIYRMIDMGVKPYLFAASLLGIMAQRLVRRLCPECREEYDADEEESRFLAVHGYEKRRFFRARGCKACLGSGYQGRMAIHELLPVDVSVQRAIAQGSEDMDALAKQAGMVSLAEDGIQKAAAGHTSLAEVRRVVYGGL
;
A
#
# COMPACT_ATOMS: atom_id res chain seq x y z
N MET A 1 -4.98 2.17 -17.63
CA MET A 1 -6.40 1.76 -17.72
C MET A 1 -7.04 2.00 -16.36
N GLU A 2 -8.23 2.63 -16.33
CA GLU A 2 -8.84 3.13 -15.09
C GLU A 2 -10.36 2.93 -15.13
N ASP A 3 -11.03 2.89 -13.97
CA ASP A 3 -12.47 2.73 -13.81
C ASP A 3 -13.00 3.65 -12.68
N PRO A 4 -13.35 4.90 -12.98
CA PRO A 4 -13.12 5.66 -14.22
C PRO A 4 -11.71 6.32 -14.29
N VAL A 5 -11.43 7.03 -15.39
CA VAL A 5 -10.30 7.98 -15.48
C VAL A 5 -10.66 9.21 -14.64
N GLU A 6 -9.93 9.43 -13.54
CA GLU A 6 -10.18 10.56 -12.62
C GLU A 6 -9.42 11.83 -13.01
N TYR A 7 -8.21 11.68 -13.53
CA TYR A 7 -7.36 12.78 -13.95
C TYR A 7 -6.82 12.54 -15.35
N PHE A 8 -6.92 13.53 -16.21
CA PHE A 8 -6.26 13.50 -17.50
C PHE A 8 -4.77 13.79 -17.35
N LEU A 9 -3.93 12.86 -17.77
CA LEU A 9 -2.47 12.96 -17.69
C LEU A 9 -1.89 13.22 -19.08
N PRO A 10 -1.36 14.44 -19.36
CA PRO A 10 -0.74 14.74 -20.65
C PRO A 10 0.41 13.79 -20.97
N GLY A 11 0.44 13.27 -22.19
CA GLY A 11 1.48 12.33 -22.63
C GLY A 11 1.27 10.86 -22.23
N VAL A 12 0.18 10.55 -21.53
CA VAL A 12 -0.19 9.18 -21.16
C VAL A 12 -1.42 8.75 -21.95
N ASN A 13 -1.33 7.60 -22.61
CA ASN A 13 -2.50 6.96 -23.25
C ASN A 13 -3.39 6.35 -22.18
N GLN A 14 -4.56 6.95 -21.96
CA GLN A 14 -5.51 6.50 -20.95
C GLN A 14 -6.70 5.81 -21.58
N ILE A 15 -7.04 4.63 -21.08
CA ILE A 15 -8.19 3.84 -21.53
C ILE A 15 -9.14 3.68 -20.35
N GLN A 16 -10.37 4.12 -20.53
CA GLN A 16 -11.41 3.95 -19.54
C GLN A 16 -12.13 2.62 -19.71
N VAL A 17 -12.30 1.89 -18.61
CA VAL A 17 -13.23 0.75 -18.52
C VAL A 17 -14.65 1.24 -18.69
N SER A 18 -15.46 0.55 -19.48
CA SER A 18 -16.85 0.94 -19.78
C SER A 18 -17.72 -0.27 -20.08
N ALA A 19 -18.83 -0.37 -19.38
CA ALA A 19 -19.83 -1.41 -19.63
C ALA A 19 -20.49 -1.23 -21.01
N GLU A 20 -20.70 0.01 -21.46
CA GLU A 20 -21.32 0.31 -22.76
C GLU A 20 -20.49 -0.21 -23.93
N THR A 21 -19.18 -0.03 -23.90
CA THR A 21 -18.25 -0.50 -24.92
C THR A 21 -17.80 -1.94 -24.68
N LYS A 22 -18.24 -2.55 -23.58
CA LYS A 22 -17.76 -3.86 -23.10
C LYS A 22 -16.24 -3.91 -22.91
N MET A 23 -15.62 -2.76 -22.63
CA MET A 23 -14.22 -2.65 -22.30
C MET A 23 -14.01 -3.03 -20.83
N THR A 24 -13.37 -4.17 -20.57
CA THR A 24 -12.97 -4.66 -19.26
C THR A 24 -11.46 -4.48 -19.05
N PHE A 25 -10.98 -4.55 -17.81
CA PHE A 25 -9.54 -4.57 -17.55
C PHE A 25 -8.83 -5.69 -18.30
N ALA A 26 -9.35 -6.92 -18.28
CA ALA A 26 -8.79 -8.06 -18.99
C ALA A 26 -8.69 -7.83 -20.51
N ARG A 27 -9.76 -7.33 -21.14
CA ARG A 27 -9.75 -7.00 -22.58
C ARG A 27 -8.75 -5.92 -22.93
N GLY A 28 -8.67 -4.91 -22.10
CA GLY A 28 -7.74 -3.80 -22.29
C GLY A 28 -6.28 -4.24 -22.14
N VAL A 29 -5.94 -5.03 -21.12
CA VAL A 29 -4.57 -5.55 -20.98
C VAL A 29 -4.20 -6.43 -22.17
N ARG A 30 -5.11 -7.31 -22.66
CA ARG A 30 -4.86 -8.06 -23.91
C ARG A 30 -4.62 -7.15 -25.10
N SER A 31 -5.31 -6.03 -25.19
CA SER A 31 -5.08 -5.06 -26.26
C SER A 31 -3.73 -4.37 -26.11
N LEU A 32 -3.37 -3.95 -24.90
CA LEU A 32 -2.07 -3.35 -24.58
C LEU A 32 -0.91 -4.29 -24.94
N MET A 33 -1.03 -5.58 -24.66
CA MET A 33 0.02 -6.56 -24.98
C MET A 33 0.38 -6.62 -26.49
N ARG A 34 -0.51 -6.17 -27.36
CA ARG A 34 -0.29 -6.08 -28.82
C ARG A 34 0.27 -4.73 -29.27
N GLN A 35 0.41 -3.80 -28.32
CA GLN A 35 0.98 -2.48 -28.59
C GLN A 35 2.40 -2.42 -28.05
N ASP A 36 3.16 -1.47 -28.58
CA ASP A 36 4.52 -1.21 -28.10
C ASP A 36 4.45 -0.23 -26.93
N PHE A 37 4.60 -0.75 -25.70
CA PHE A 37 4.65 0.04 -24.47
C PHE A 37 5.68 -0.53 -23.51
N ASP A 38 6.39 0.34 -22.82
CA ASP A 38 7.37 -0.03 -21.79
C ASP A 38 6.74 -0.10 -20.39
N VAL A 39 5.83 0.83 -20.12
CA VAL A 39 5.20 1.00 -18.80
C VAL A 39 3.69 1.04 -18.95
N GLY A 40 2.99 0.20 -18.21
CA GLY A 40 1.53 0.16 -18.16
C GLY A 40 0.99 0.24 -16.75
N MET A 41 -0.27 0.70 -16.62
CA MET A 41 -1.02 0.69 -15.37
C MET A 41 -2.38 0.06 -15.59
N VAL A 42 -2.70 -0.92 -14.76
CA VAL A 42 -4.04 -1.49 -14.60
C VAL A 42 -4.59 -0.94 -13.30
N GLY A 43 -5.61 -0.12 -13.37
CA GLY A 43 -6.12 0.63 -12.23
C GLY A 43 -6.37 -0.25 -11.01
N GLU A 44 -6.94 -1.42 -11.23
CA GLU A 44 -7.05 -2.45 -10.19
C GLU A 44 -7.21 -3.86 -10.76
N ILE A 45 -6.89 -4.88 -9.94
CA ILE A 45 -7.15 -6.29 -10.20
C ILE A 45 -8.23 -6.77 -9.24
N ARG A 46 -9.38 -7.18 -9.77
CA ARG A 46 -10.54 -7.66 -8.99
C ARG A 46 -10.87 -9.13 -9.21
N ASP A 47 -10.42 -9.71 -10.33
CA ASP A 47 -10.80 -11.04 -10.80
C ASP A 47 -9.61 -11.83 -11.32
N GLU A 48 -9.79 -13.15 -11.37
CA GLU A 48 -8.78 -14.11 -11.83
C GLU A 48 -8.28 -13.81 -13.25
N GLU A 49 -9.21 -13.49 -14.19
CA GLU A 49 -8.85 -13.24 -15.59
C GLU A 49 -7.90 -12.04 -15.73
N THR A 50 -8.21 -10.94 -15.04
CA THR A 50 -7.36 -9.75 -15.02
C THR A 50 -6.01 -10.03 -14.34
N ALA A 51 -6.01 -10.77 -13.24
CA ALA A 51 -4.81 -11.14 -12.50
C ALA A 51 -3.85 -11.98 -13.36
N GLU A 52 -4.37 -13.03 -14.00
CA GLU A 52 -3.55 -13.90 -14.85
C GLU A 52 -2.94 -13.15 -16.04
N ILE A 53 -3.74 -12.31 -16.71
CA ILE A 53 -3.26 -11.56 -17.87
C ILE A 53 -2.24 -10.49 -17.46
N ALA A 54 -2.44 -9.81 -16.32
CA ALA A 54 -1.50 -8.82 -15.80
C ALA A 54 -0.13 -9.46 -15.48
N VAL A 55 -0.13 -10.60 -14.80
CA VAL A 55 1.11 -11.36 -14.51
C VAL A 55 1.81 -11.78 -15.81
N ARG A 56 1.08 -12.32 -16.78
CA ARG A 56 1.64 -12.69 -18.09
C ARG A 56 2.22 -11.49 -18.84
N ALA A 57 1.55 -10.34 -18.77
CA ALA A 57 2.03 -9.10 -19.38
C ALA A 57 3.36 -8.64 -18.75
N ALA A 58 3.46 -8.65 -17.41
CA ALA A 58 4.68 -8.33 -16.71
C ALA A 58 5.85 -9.26 -17.07
N MET A 59 5.59 -10.56 -17.27
CA MET A 59 6.61 -11.53 -17.66
C MET A 59 7.19 -11.29 -19.07
N THR A 60 6.59 -10.44 -19.89
CA THR A 60 7.14 -10.06 -21.21
C THR A 60 8.22 -8.97 -21.15
N GLY A 61 8.67 -8.59 -19.95
CA GLY A 61 9.69 -7.56 -19.74
C GLY A 61 9.16 -6.14 -19.63
N ARG A 62 7.84 -5.97 -19.56
CA ARG A 62 7.20 -4.67 -19.38
C ARG A 62 6.99 -4.36 -17.90
N LEU A 63 7.16 -3.09 -17.52
CA LEU A 63 6.84 -2.65 -16.17
C LEU A 63 5.33 -2.41 -16.04
N LEU A 64 4.67 -3.19 -15.19
CA LEU A 64 3.23 -3.08 -14.96
C LEU A 64 2.93 -2.66 -13.52
N PHE A 65 2.19 -1.57 -13.37
CA PHE A 65 1.63 -1.14 -12.10
C PHE A 65 0.18 -1.59 -11.97
N SER A 66 -0.23 -1.98 -10.77
CA SER A 66 -1.63 -2.23 -10.46
C SER A 66 -1.93 -1.98 -9.00
N THR A 67 -3.22 -1.96 -8.66
CA THR A 67 -3.67 -1.87 -7.26
C THR A 67 -4.51 -3.08 -6.87
N LEU A 68 -4.50 -3.36 -5.57
CA LEU A 68 -5.30 -4.39 -4.93
C LEU A 68 -5.92 -3.80 -3.66
N HIS A 69 -7.12 -4.23 -3.32
CA HIS A 69 -7.75 -3.87 -2.05
C HIS A 69 -7.33 -4.84 -0.95
N THR A 70 -6.17 -4.59 -0.35
CA THR A 70 -5.61 -5.41 0.75
C THR A 70 -5.20 -4.55 1.94
N GLY A 71 -5.11 -5.19 3.10
CA GLY A 71 -4.72 -4.54 4.36
C GLY A 71 -3.22 -4.24 4.45
N SER A 72 -2.39 -5.11 3.83
CA SER A 72 -0.93 -5.10 3.92
C SER A 72 -0.28 -5.50 2.61
N ALA A 73 1.02 -5.30 2.49
CA ALA A 73 1.80 -5.74 1.34
C ALA A 73 1.82 -7.28 1.22
N THR A 74 2.00 -7.98 2.33
CA THR A 74 1.95 -9.45 2.36
C THR A 74 0.56 -9.99 2.04
N GLY A 75 -0.50 -9.31 2.49
CA GLY A 75 -1.88 -9.62 2.14
C GLY A 75 -2.17 -9.58 0.64
N ALA A 76 -1.44 -8.73 -0.11
CA ALA A 76 -1.55 -8.70 -1.57
C ALA A 76 -1.05 -10.00 -2.23
N ILE A 77 -0.04 -10.66 -1.65
CA ILE A 77 0.48 -11.93 -2.14
C ILE A 77 -0.59 -13.01 -2.01
N TYR A 78 -1.16 -13.15 -0.82
CA TYR A 78 -2.23 -14.14 -0.58
C TYR A 78 -3.44 -13.85 -1.48
N ARG A 79 -3.82 -12.59 -1.63
CA ARG A 79 -4.95 -12.20 -2.48
C ARG A 79 -4.76 -12.59 -3.94
N MET A 80 -3.56 -12.42 -4.50
CA MET A 80 -3.26 -12.83 -5.88
C MET A 80 -3.32 -14.36 -6.04
N ILE A 81 -2.83 -15.11 -5.06
CA ILE A 81 -2.88 -16.57 -5.05
C ILE A 81 -4.33 -17.06 -4.94
N ASP A 82 -5.14 -16.44 -4.05
CA ASP A 82 -6.57 -16.77 -3.90
C ASP A 82 -7.38 -16.49 -5.17
N MET A 83 -6.97 -15.50 -5.96
CA MET A 83 -7.54 -15.24 -7.29
C MET A 83 -7.08 -16.24 -8.36
N GLY A 84 -6.37 -17.32 -8.01
CA GLY A 84 -5.98 -18.37 -8.94
C GLY A 84 -4.62 -18.17 -9.63
N VAL A 85 -3.90 -17.09 -9.32
CA VAL A 85 -2.56 -16.88 -9.89
C VAL A 85 -1.58 -17.90 -9.34
N LYS A 86 -0.86 -18.59 -10.23
CA LYS A 86 0.13 -19.57 -9.83
C LYS A 86 1.30 -18.90 -9.10
N PRO A 87 1.65 -19.33 -7.88
CA PRO A 87 2.67 -18.67 -7.04
C PRO A 87 4.00 -18.45 -7.74
N TYR A 88 4.50 -19.42 -8.51
CA TYR A 88 5.78 -19.32 -9.20
C TYR A 88 5.78 -18.29 -10.34
N LEU A 89 4.64 -18.09 -11.04
CA LEU A 89 4.50 -17.06 -12.07
C LEU A 89 4.44 -15.67 -11.44
N PHE A 90 3.68 -15.55 -10.36
CA PHE A 90 3.58 -14.30 -9.62
C PHE A 90 4.93 -13.89 -9.06
N ALA A 91 5.63 -14.80 -8.39
CA ALA A 91 6.97 -14.57 -7.85
C ALA A 91 7.96 -14.08 -8.91
N ALA A 92 7.94 -14.69 -10.11
CA ALA A 92 8.84 -14.34 -11.20
C ALA A 92 8.53 -12.97 -11.85
N SER A 93 7.28 -12.48 -11.75
CA SER A 93 6.84 -11.21 -12.33
C SER A 93 6.90 -10.02 -11.36
N LEU A 94 7.02 -10.28 -10.05
CA LEU A 94 6.86 -9.28 -9.01
C LEU A 94 8.18 -8.58 -8.69
N LEU A 95 8.17 -7.25 -8.68
CA LEU A 95 9.31 -6.41 -8.30
C LEU A 95 9.20 -5.84 -6.90
N GLY A 96 7.99 -5.54 -6.47
CA GLY A 96 7.71 -4.99 -5.15
C GLY A 96 6.23 -4.80 -4.91
N ILE A 97 5.86 -4.68 -3.64
CA ILE A 97 4.50 -4.38 -3.20
C ILE A 97 4.57 -3.22 -2.21
N MET A 98 3.73 -2.22 -2.43
CA MET A 98 3.58 -1.11 -1.51
C MET A 98 2.15 -1.06 -0.98
N ALA A 99 1.99 -1.10 0.34
CA ALA A 99 0.71 -0.74 0.95
C ALA A 99 0.78 0.68 1.52
N GLN A 100 -0.36 1.37 1.50
CA GLN A 100 -0.47 2.76 1.91
C GLN A 100 -1.75 2.98 2.72
N ARG A 101 -1.66 3.85 3.72
CA ARG A 101 -2.81 4.41 4.44
C ARG A 101 -2.63 5.91 4.61
N LEU A 102 -3.75 6.62 4.67
CA LEU A 102 -3.74 8.05 4.97
C LEU A 102 -4.02 8.28 6.46
N VAL A 103 -3.13 9.05 7.10
CA VAL A 103 -3.27 9.55 8.46
C VAL A 103 -3.47 11.06 8.44
N ARG A 104 -4.21 11.59 9.40
CA ARG A 104 -4.37 13.05 9.57
C ARG A 104 -3.07 13.67 10.06
N ARG A 105 -2.72 14.82 9.54
CA ARG A 105 -1.57 15.60 10.00
C ARG A 105 -1.96 16.43 11.20
N LEU A 106 -1.12 16.45 12.21
CA LEU A 106 -1.29 17.35 13.35
C LEU A 106 -1.24 18.80 12.91
N CYS A 107 -2.11 19.61 13.47
CA CYS A 107 -2.09 21.05 13.27
C CYS A 107 -0.79 21.64 13.86
N PRO A 108 0.03 22.34 13.09
CA PRO A 108 1.30 22.86 13.58
C PRO A 108 1.14 23.90 14.69
N GLU A 109 0.01 24.62 14.72
CA GLU A 109 -0.24 25.71 15.68
C GLU A 109 -0.67 25.21 17.05
N CYS A 110 -1.20 24.00 17.16
CA CYS A 110 -1.77 23.53 18.44
C CYS A 110 -1.38 22.11 18.83
N ARG A 111 -0.46 21.46 18.10
CA ARG A 111 0.09 20.19 18.55
C ARG A 111 0.83 20.41 19.88
N GLU A 112 0.64 19.48 20.80
CA GLU A 112 1.22 19.54 22.14
C GLU A 112 2.12 18.33 22.36
N GLU A 113 3.34 18.56 22.85
CA GLU A 113 4.24 17.50 23.24
C GLU A 113 3.76 16.82 24.53
N TYR A 114 3.86 15.49 24.60
CA TYR A 114 3.49 14.70 25.77
C TYR A 114 4.34 13.44 25.88
N ASP A 115 4.39 12.86 27.06
CA ASP A 115 5.00 11.55 27.28
C ASP A 115 3.96 10.45 27.09
N ALA A 116 4.32 9.41 26.32
CA ALA A 116 3.45 8.27 26.06
C ALA A 116 3.02 7.58 27.36
N ASP A 117 1.75 7.24 27.45
CA ASP A 117 1.20 6.49 28.58
C ASP A 117 1.61 5.00 28.55
N GLU A 118 1.12 4.21 29.51
CA GLU A 118 1.47 2.79 29.60
C GLU A 118 0.94 1.96 28.41
N GLU A 119 -0.23 2.30 27.87
CA GLU A 119 -0.83 1.61 26.73
C GLU A 119 -0.06 1.92 25.44
N GLU A 120 0.26 3.19 25.24
CA GLU A 120 1.09 3.65 24.13
C GLU A 120 2.50 3.08 24.23
N SER A 121 3.08 3.02 25.44
CA SER A 121 4.40 2.43 25.66
C SER A 121 4.42 0.93 25.34
N ARG A 122 3.36 0.19 25.65
CA ARG A 122 3.23 -1.23 25.24
C ARG A 122 3.13 -1.37 23.73
N PHE A 123 2.34 -0.54 23.08
CA PHE A 123 2.25 -0.49 21.63
C PHE A 123 3.62 -0.21 20.99
N LEU A 124 4.35 0.77 21.47
CA LEU A 124 5.69 1.12 21.00
C LEU A 124 6.68 -0.03 21.18
N ALA A 125 6.67 -0.69 22.33
CA ALA A 125 7.58 -1.80 22.63
C ALA A 125 7.38 -3.01 21.67
N VAL A 126 6.12 -3.32 21.29
CA VAL A 126 5.83 -4.37 20.30
C VAL A 126 6.48 -4.07 18.95
N HIS A 127 6.65 -2.78 18.60
CA HIS A 127 7.30 -2.32 17.38
C HIS A 127 8.77 -1.93 17.56
N GLY A 128 9.39 -2.25 18.71
CA GLY A 128 10.81 -1.98 18.96
C GLY A 128 11.16 -0.52 19.21
N TYR A 129 10.20 0.31 19.62
CA TYR A 129 10.44 1.73 19.91
C TYR A 129 10.49 1.96 21.42
N GLU A 130 11.54 2.67 21.88
CA GLU A 130 11.73 3.08 23.27
C GLU A 130 11.44 4.57 23.50
N LYS A 131 11.24 5.34 22.42
CA LYS A 131 10.98 6.78 22.50
C LYS A 131 9.66 7.01 23.26
N ARG A 132 9.66 7.97 24.20
CA ARG A 132 8.48 8.28 25.02
C ARG A 132 7.80 9.59 24.67
N ARG A 133 8.49 10.54 24.01
CA ARG A 133 7.94 11.85 23.66
C ARG A 133 7.34 11.86 22.28
N PHE A 134 6.09 12.25 22.24
CA PHE A 134 5.27 12.35 21.04
C PHE A 134 4.45 13.64 21.05
N PHE A 135 3.62 13.80 20.02
CA PHE A 135 2.74 14.95 19.88
C PHE A 135 1.28 14.49 19.80
N ARG A 136 0.40 15.25 20.45
CA ARG A 136 -1.05 15.03 20.41
C ARG A 136 -1.79 16.23 19.84
N ALA A 137 -3.02 15.98 19.36
CA ALA A 137 -3.93 16.98 18.86
C ALA A 137 -4.61 17.70 20.05
N ARG A 138 -4.49 19.03 20.11
CA ARG A 138 -5.18 19.84 21.12
C ARG A 138 -6.46 20.45 20.59
N GLY A 139 -6.41 21.03 19.40
CA GLY A 139 -7.47 21.82 18.78
C GLY A 139 -7.30 23.33 18.98
N CYS A 140 -7.49 24.09 17.92
CA CYS A 140 -7.48 25.55 17.92
C CYS A 140 -8.38 26.11 16.81
N LYS A 141 -8.47 27.43 16.71
CA LYS A 141 -9.27 28.08 15.66
C LYS A 141 -8.81 27.74 14.26
N ALA A 142 -7.48 27.63 14.02
CA ALA A 142 -6.92 27.33 12.69
C ALA A 142 -7.31 25.95 12.15
N CYS A 143 -7.49 24.97 13.04
CA CYS A 143 -7.94 23.62 12.68
C CYS A 143 -9.42 23.35 13.00
N LEU A 144 -10.19 24.39 13.29
CA LEU A 144 -11.61 24.28 13.65
C LEU A 144 -11.88 23.30 14.82
N GLY A 145 -10.99 23.32 15.82
CA GLY A 145 -11.09 22.47 17.01
C GLY A 145 -10.64 21.03 16.82
N SER A 146 -10.36 20.55 15.60
CA SER A 146 -10.04 19.16 15.34
C SER A 146 -8.64 18.72 15.82
N GLY A 147 -7.70 19.65 15.92
CA GLY A 147 -6.29 19.39 16.19
C GLY A 147 -5.52 18.81 15.00
N TYR A 148 -6.17 18.68 13.83
CA TYR A 148 -5.57 18.14 12.61
C TYR A 148 -5.81 19.06 11.41
N GLN A 149 -4.87 19.04 10.44
CA GLN A 149 -4.96 19.81 9.22
C GLN A 149 -4.31 19.07 8.04
N GLY A 150 -5.13 18.63 7.10
CA GLY A 150 -4.71 17.83 5.95
C GLY A 150 -4.38 16.38 6.32
N ARG A 151 -3.83 15.66 5.36
CA ARG A 151 -3.48 14.24 5.46
C ARG A 151 -2.08 13.98 4.93
N MET A 152 -1.49 12.88 5.34
CA MET A 152 -0.25 12.36 4.79
C MET A 152 -0.34 10.84 4.71
N ALA A 153 0.47 10.24 3.86
CA ALA A 153 0.52 8.79 3.76
C ALA A 153 1.51 8.21 4.77
N ILE A 154 1.18 7.02 5.25
CA ILE A 154 2.11 6.05 5.82
C ILE A 154 2.20 4.87 4.87
N HIS A 155 3.39 4.28 4.74
CA HIS A 155 3.67 3.25 3.75
C HIS A 155 4.35 2.05 4.40
N GLU A 156 4.12 0.89 3.78
CA GLU A 156 5.04 -0.25 3.90
C GLU A 156 5.43 -0.66 2.49
N LEU A 157 6.70 -0.95 2.29
CA LEU A 157 7.25 -1.36 1.00
C LEU A 157 8.00 -2.66 1.18
N LEU A 158 7.51 -3.71 0.50
CA LEU A 158 8.17 -5.00 0.37
C LEU A 158 8.91 -5.05 -0.98
N PRO A 159 10.22 -4.87 -0.99
CA PRO A 159 11.00 -5.17 -2.18
C PRO A 159 11.05 -6.69 -2.37
N VAL A 160 10.90 -7.15 -3.60
CA VAL A 160 10.86 -8.59 -3.89
C VAL A 160 12.21 -9.03 -4.44
N ASP A 161 13.08 -9.44 -3.53
CA ASP A 161 14.36 -10.06 -3.84
C ASP A 161 14.22 -11.57 -4.11
N VAL A 162 15.35 -12.24 -4.39
CA VAL A 162 15.38 -13.67 -4.68
C VAL A 162 14.85 -14.51 -3.50
N SER A 163 15.04 -14.06 -2.26
CA SER A 163 14.57 -14.78 -1.08
C SER A 163 13.04 -14.71 -0.97
N VAL A 164 12.47 -13.52 -1.16
CA VAL A 164 11.02 -13.29 -1.18
C VAL A 164 10.37 -14.02 -2.36
N GLN A 165 10.98 -13.95 -3.57
CA GLN A 165 10.50 -14.70 -4.73
C GLN A 165 10.40 -16.19 -4.46
N ARG A 166 11.46 -16.77 -3.87
CA ARG A 166 11.48 -18.20 -3.52
C ARG A 166 10.39 -18.55 -2.52
N ALA A 167 10.20 -17.73 -1.49
CA ALA A 167 9.19 -17.94 -0.48
C ALA A 167 7.77 -17.91 -1.07
N ILE A 168 7.48 -16.95 -1.95
CA ILE A 168 6.20 -16.86 -2.67
C ILE A 168 6.00 -18.12 -3.53
N ALA A 169 7.03 -18.52 -4.31
CA ALA A 169 6.94 -19.66 -5.21
C ALA A 169 6.70 -20.99 -4.48
N GLN A 170 7.21 -21.10 -3.26
CA GLN A 170 7.07 -22.28 -2.39
C GLN A 170 5.80 -22.27 -1.53
N GLY A 171 5.03 -21.16 -1.55
CA GLY A 171 3.82 -21.02 -0.75
C GLY A 171 4.11 -20.92 0.74
N SER A 172 5.14 -20.16 1.14
CA SER A 172 5.48 -19.96 2.55
C SER A 172 4.29 -19.42 3.34
N GLU A 173 4.04 -20.00 4.52
CA GLU A 173 2.94 -19.60 5.40
C GLU A 173 3.24 -18.32 6.19
N ASP A 174 4.51 -17.97 6.41
CA ASP A 174 4.93 -16.81 7.20
C ASP A 174 5.62 -15.76 6.32
N MET A 175 4.83 -15.12 5.45
CA MET A 175 5.33 -14.03 4.61
C MET A 175 5.65 -12.76 5.41
N ASP A 176 5.04 -12.54 6.56
CA ASP A 176 5.29 -11.36 7.39
C ASP A 176 6.69 -11.40 8.03
N ALA A 177 7.09 -12.54 8.56
CA ALA A 177 8.45 -12.71 9.08
C ALA A 177 9.50 -12.58 7.98
N LEU A 178 9.25 -13.15 6.80
CA LEU A 178 10.14 -13.02 5.65
C LEU A 178 10.24 -11.59 5.13
N ALA A 179 9.13 -10.87 5.07
CA ALA A 179 9.10 -9.47 4.69
C ALA A 179 9.94 -8.59 5.64
N LYS A 180 9.83 -8.82 6.95
CA LYS A 180 10.68 -8.18 7.97
C LYS A 180 12.16 -8.48 7.76
N GLN A 181 12.52 -9.74 7.51
CA GLN A 181 13.91 -10.14 7.23
C GLN A 181 14.44 -9.49 5.95
N ALA A 182 13.59 -9.26 4.94
CA ALA A 182 13.91 -8.52 3.73
C ALA A 182 13.99 -7.00 3.95
N GLY A 183 13.82 -6.52 5.18
CA GLY A 183 13.95 -5.10 5.53
C GLY A 183 12.67 -4.28 5.34
N MET A 184 11.51 -4.91 5.22
CA MET A 184 10.25 -4.18 5.15
C MET A 184 9.98 -3.45 6.46
N VAL A 185 9.75 -2.14 6.36
CA VAL A 185 9.22 -1.31 7.43
C VAL A 185 7.70 -1.35 7.34
N SER A 186 7.01 -1.76 8.41
CA SER A 186 5.55 -1.88 8.42
C SER A 186 4.85 -0.53 8.45
N LEU A 187 3.55 -0.51 8.10
CA LEU A 187 2.69 0.69 8.24
C LEU A 187 2.73 1.28 9.66
N ALA A 188 2.76 0.42 10.69
CA ALA A 188 2.85 0.85 12.08
C ALA A 188 4.19 1.55 12.36
N GLU A 189 5.30 0.95 11.94
CA GLU A 189 6.64 1.49 12.16
C GLU A 189 6.84 2.84 11.43
N ASP A 190 6.43 2.96 10.17
CA ASP A 190 6.48 4.23 9.43
C ASP A 190 5.57 5.28 10.09
N GLY A 191 4.37 4.87 10.53
CA GLY A 191 3.46 5.73 11.28
C GLY A 191 4.06 6.23 12.60
N ILE A 192 4.71 5.35 13.38
CA ILE A 192 5.39 5.71 14.63
C ILE A 192 6.52 6.69 14.36
N GLN A 193 7.33 6.49 13.33
CA GLN A 193 8.40 7.43 12.95
C GLN A 193 7.84 8.83 12.65
N LYS A 194 6.75 8.89 11.88
CA LYS A 194 6.06 10.14 11.55
C LYS A 194 5.40 10.80 12.77
N ALA A 195 4.87 10.00 13.70
CA ALA A 195 4.36 10.51 14.98
C ALA A 195 5.48 11.04 15.88
N ALA A 196 6.62 10.36 15.93
CA ALA A 196 7.80 10.78 16.65
C ALA A 196 8.42 12.09 16.10
N ALA A 197 8.23 12.36 14.80
CA ALA A 197 8.58 13.62 14.16
C ALA A 197 7.51 14.72 14.33
N GLY A 198 6.38 14.42 14.98
CA GLY A 198 5.29 15.36 15.20
C GLY A 198 4.44 15.68 13.97
N HIS A 199 4.47 14.83 12.96
CA HIS A 199 3.65 14.99 11.75
C HIS A 199 2.23 14.46 11.96
N THR A 200 2.06 13.42 12.75
CA THR A 200 0.78 12.83 13.14
C THR A 200 0.82 12.46 14.64
N SER A 201 -0.22 11.85 15.17
CA SER A 201 -0.25 11.37 16.56
C SER A 201 -0.22 9.84 16.62
N LEU A 202 0.24 9.28 17.75
CA LEU A 202 0.17 7.83 17.99
C LEU A 202 -1.27 7.31 17.94
N ALA A 203 -2.20 8.07 18.51
CA ALA A 203 -3.62 7.73 18.47
C ALA A 203 -4.15 7.60 17.03
N GLU A 204 -3.74 8.48 16.13
CA GLU A 204 -4.14 8.40 14.72
C GLU A 204 -3.49 7.21 14.00
N VAL A 205 -2.21 6.93 14.25
CA VAL A 205 -1.53 5.74 13.69
C VAL A 205 -2.25 4.47 14.13
N ARG A 206 -2.51 4.32 15.42
CA ARG A 206 -3.23 3.15 15.98
C ARG A 206 -4.62 3.01 15.37
N ARG A 207 -5.36 4.10 15.27
CA ARG A 207 -6.68 4.11 14.64
C ARG A 207 -6.66 3.59 13.20
N VAL A 208 -5.66 4.01 12.41
CA VAL A 208 -5.59 3.67 10.99
C VAL A 208 -5.03 2.27 10.75
N VAL A 209 -4.07 1.84 11.58
CA VAL A 209 -3.44 0.51 11.42
C VAL A 209 -4.32 -0.61 11.98
N TYR A 210 -4.99 -0.38 13.11
CA TYR A 210 -5.77 -1.42 13.81
C TYR A 210 -7.28 -1.15 13.86
N GLY A 211 -7.74 0.06 13.61
CA GLY A 211 -9.14 0.45 13.70
C GLY A 211 -9.92 0.35 12.39
N GLY A 212 -9.37 -0.24 11.38
CA GLY A 212 -10.02 -0.48 10.07
C GLY A 212 -10.69 -1.85 9.94
N LEU A 213 -11.02 -2.47 11.07
CA LEU A 213 -11.83 -3.70 11.13
C LEU A 213 -13.27 -3.36 11.48
#